data_bc5e1be541147ac7b00bdfd1192f3182
#
_entry.id   bc5e1be541147ac7b00bdfd1192f3182
#
_cell.length_a   1.000
_cell.length_b   1.000
_cell.length_c   1.000
_cell.angle_alpha   90.00
_cell.angle_beta   90.00
_cell.angle_gamma   90.00
#
_symmetry.space_group_name_H-M   'P 1'
#
loop_
_entity.id
_entity.type
_entity.pdbx_description
1 polymer ?
#
loop_
_entity_poly.entity_id
_entity_poly.type
_entity_poly.pdbx_seq_one_letter_code
_entity_poly.pdbx_strand_id
1 'polypeptide(L)'
;MSDKRQATSLVADKCIECGFCEVNCLSCGFTLSSRQRIVLQREISRLKQSGEDPTRLALLEKQYRYPGNQTCAGDGLCSMSCPMGINTGDLTHIIRQEALPKGSLGYRAGDFVANHFAGVKSALRPVLSLANFGHSLLGTKAMSGITKGLHNALGIPLWTPAMPKSYQLQATELQATSTMQHNSAALVARSSVTRNYKVVYFPSCINQTMGLAKKSPVEQSLVNKMVSLLQKAGYEIIFPKDMDKLCCGTIWESKGMLDIADRK
;
A
#
# COMPACT_ATOMS: atom_id res chain seq x y z
N MET A 1 -36.10 5.04 -5.50
CA MET A 1 -35.06 3.98 -5.34
C MET A 1 -33.71 4.64 -5.46
N SER A 2 -32.87 4.60 -4.46
CA SER A 2 -31.68 5.45 -4.41
C SER A 2 -30.54 4.93 -5.31
N ASP A 3 -29.97 5.83 -6.12
CA ASP A 3 -28.85 5.62 -7.05
C ASP A 3 -27.64 4.86 -6.50
N LYS A 4 -27.45 4.85 -5.18
CA LYS A 4 -26.29 4.19 -4.55
C LYS A 4 -26.35 2.65 -4.56
N ARG A 5 -27.53 2.05 -4.63
CA ARG A 5 -27.69 0.59 -4.75
C ARG A 5 -27.45 0.09 -6.16
N GLN A 6 -27.63 0.93 -7.16
CA GLN A 6 -27.34 0.61 -8.55
C GLN A 6 -25.84 0.58 -8.85
N ALA A 7 -25.02 1.41 -8.21
CA ALA A 7 -23.59 1.46 -8.50
C ALA A 7 -22.83 0.18 -8.10
N THR A 8 -23.21 -0.48 -6.98
CA THR A 8 -22.57 -1.75 -6.58
C THR A 8 -23.07 -2.91 -7.43
N SER A 9 -24.32 -2.91 -7.85
CA SER A 9 -24.90 -3.91 -8.75
C SER A 9 -24.37 -3.78 -10.18
N LEU A 10 -24.15 -2.57 -10.70
CA LEU A 10 -23.68 -2.32 -12.07
C LEU A 10 -22.32 -2.96 -12.39
N VAL A 11 -21.38 -2.95 -11.43
CA VAL A 11 -20.08 -3.62 -11.63
C VAL A 11 -20.24 -5.14 -11.60
N ALA A 12 -21.03 -5.65 -10.65
CA ALA A 12 -21.30 -7.07 -10.53
C ALA A 12 -22.14 -7.61 -11.71
N ASP A 13 -23.15 -6.87 -12.15
CA ASP A 13 -24.12 -7.33 -13.17
C ASP A 13 -23.52 -7.46 -14.57
N LYS A 14 -22.50 -6.68 -14.90
CA LYS A 14 -21.77 -6.81 -16.18
C LYS A 14 -20.92 -8.08 -16.29
N CYS A 15 -20.65 -8.76 -15.19
CA CYS A 15 -19.77 -9.92 -15.18
C CYS A 15 -20.44 -11.13 -15.84
N ILE A 16 -19.81 -11.68 -16.87
CA ILE A 16 -20.26 -12.88 -17.60
C ILE A 16 -19.69 -14.19 -17.02
N GLU A 17 -18.99 -14.11 -15.89
CA GLU A 17 -18.42 -15.24 -15.14
C GLU A 17 -17.41 -16.10 -15.92
N CYS A 18 -16.79 -15.57 -16.96
CA CYS A 18 -15.83 -16.28 -17.84
C CYS A 18 -14.53 -16.74 -17.16
N GLY A 19 -14.15 -16.15 -16.03
CA GLY A 19 -12.96 -16.56 -15.25
C GLY A 19 -11.63 -15.97 -15.72
N PHE A 20 -11.54 -15.24 -16.83
CA PHE A 20 -10.25 -14.70 -17.34
C PHE A 20 -9.52 -13.78 -16.37
N CYS A 21 -10.23 -13.12 -15.47
CA CYS A 21 -9.64 -12.28 -14.43
C CYS A 21 -8.89 -13.07 -13.32
N GLU A 22 -9.10 -14.38 -13.23
CA GLU A 22 -8.52 -15.21 -12.15
C GLU A 22 -7.02 -15.38 -12.30
N VAL A 23 -6.49 -15.39 -13.54
CA VAL A 23 -5.05 -15.53 -13.80
C VAL A 23 -4.22 -14.37 -13.26
N ASN A 24 -4.81 -13.17 -13.15
CA ASN A 24 -4.17 -11.97 -12.63
C ASN A 24 -4.53 -11.69 -11.16
N CYS A 25 -5.34 -12.55 -10.54
CA CYS A 25 -5.78 -12.34 -9.18
C CYS A 25 -4.78 -12.92 -8.18
N LEU A 26 -4.10 -12.07 -7.40
CA LEU A 26 -3.09 -12.48 -6.42
C LEU A 26 -3.63 -13.39 -5.32
N SER A 27 -4.93 -13.34 -5.03
CA SER A 27 -5.57 -14.19 -4.03
C SER A 27 -6.22 -15.46 -4.62
N CYS A 28 -6.17 -15.65 -5.93
CA CYS A 28 -6.68 -16.87 -6.56
C CYS A 28 -5.91 -18.09 -6.06
N GLY A 29 -6.62 -19.14 -5.65
CA GLY A 29 -6.02 -20.35 -5.09
C GLY A 29 -5.69 -20.28 -3.58
N PHE A 30 -5.67 -19.08 -2.97
CA PHE A 30 -5.47 -18.91 -1.52
C PHE A 30 -6.78 -18.64 -0.78
N THR A 31 -7.61 -17.76 -1.36
CA THR A 31 -8.91 -17.36 -0.84
C THR A 31 -9.91 -17.26 -2.00
N LEU A 32 -10.63 -16.14 -2.14
CA LEU A 32 -11.52 -15.92 -3.28
C LEU A 32 -10.80 -15.22 -4.43
N SER A 33 -11.10 -15.68 -5.65
CA SER A 33 -10.73 -14.97 -6.87
C SER A 33 -11.63 -13.75 -7.12
N SER A 34 -11.24 -12.89 -8.07
CA SER A 34 -12.05 -11.75 -8.50
C SER A 34 -13.44 -12.16 -8.99
N ARG A 35 -13.56 -13.22 -9.80
CA ARG A 35 -14.84 -13.75 -10.24
C ARG A 35 -15.70 -14.25 -9.06
N GLN A 36 -15.11 -15.04 -8.18
CA GLN A 36 -15.83 -15.59 -7.02
C GLN A 36 -16.34 -14.47 -6.09
N ARG A 37 -15.58 -13.37 -5.92
CA ARG A 37 -16.06 -12.20 -5.17
C ARG A 37 -17.32 -11.61 -5.77
N ILE A 38 -17.36 -11.44 -7.09
CA ILE A 38 -18.53 -10.91 -7.79
C ILE A 38 -19.73 -11.82 -7.60
N VAL A 39 -19.58 -13.13 -7.80
CA VAL A 39 -20.66 -14.11 -7.67
C VAL A 39 -21.27 -14.09 -6.25
N LEU A 40 -20.41 -14.09 -5.22
CA LEU A 40 -20.87 -14.03 -3.84
C LEU A 40 -21.54 -12.69 -3.50
N GLN A 41 -21.05 -11.57 -4.02
CA GLN A 41 -21.70 -10.27 -3.82
C GLN A 41 -23.05 -10.16 -4.52
N ARG A 42 -23.22 -10.78 -5.67
CA ARG A 42 -24.53 -10.92 -6.32
C ARG A 42 -25.52 -11.64 -5.41
N GLU A 43 -25.12 -12.78 -4.83
CA GLU A 43 -26.00 -13.54 -3.95
C GLU A 43 -26.30 -12.78 -2.64
N ILE A 44 -25.30 -12.14 -2.03
CA ILE A 44 -25.50 -11.27 -0.86
C ILE A 44 -26.48 -10.13 -1.20
N SER A 45 -26.32 -9.48 -2.34
CA SER A 45 -27.21 -8.40 -2.78
C SER A 45 -28.64 -8.92 -3.05
N ARG A 46 -28.76 -10.09 -3.68
CA ARG A 46 -30.05 -10.73 -3.92
C ARG A 46 -30.79 -11.02 -2.61
N LEU A 47 -30.12 -11.65 -1.65
CA LEU A 47 -30.70 -11.96 -0.35
C LEU A 47 -31.09 -10.71 0.45
N LYS A 48 -30.29 -9.63 0.35
CA LYS A 48 -30.64 -8.34 0.96
C LYS A 48 -31.90 -7.73 0.38
N GLN A 49 -32.09 -7.87 -0.92
CA GLN A 49 -33.25 -7.30 -1.61
C GLN A 49 -34.51 -8.14 -1.42
N SER A 50 -34.40 -9.46 -1.49
CA SER A 50 -35.54 -10.38 -1.36
C SER A 50 -35.98 -10.56 0.09
N GLY A 51 -35.08 -10.49 1.06
CA GLY A 51 -35.36 -10.81 2.46
C GLY A 51 -35.63 -12.29 2.73
N GLU A 52 -35.40 -13.19 1.75
CA GLU A 52 -35.82 -14.59 1.78
C GLU A 52 -35.15 -15.41 2.89
N ASP A 53 -33.87 -15.27 3.12
CA ASP A 53 -33.11 -16.10 4.08
C ASP A 53 -32.12 -15.24 4.88
N PRO A 54 -32.56 -14.61 5.97
CA PRO A 54 -31.69 -13.79 6.82
C PRO A 54 -30.53 -14.57 7.44
N THR A 55 -30.73 -15.86 7.73
CA THR A 55 -29.68 -16.70 8.34
C THR A 55 -28.55 -16.97 7.35
N ARG A 56 -28.89 -17.32 6.12
CA ARG A 56 -27.91 -17.50 5.03
C ARG A 56 -27.20 -16.19 4.69
N LEU A 57 -27.93 -15.08 4.66
CA LEU A 57 -27.35 -13.76 4.45
C LEU A 57 -26.27 -13.45 5.49
N ALA A 58 -26.60 -13.57 6.77
CA ALA A 58 -25.66 -13.31 7.86
C ALA A 58 -24.42 -14.23 7.80
N LEU A 59 -24.62 -15.50 7.43
CA LEU A 59 -23.53 -16.45 7.25
C LEU A 59 -22.61 -16.05 6.09
N LEU A 60 -23.17 -15.69 4.93
CA LEU A 60 -22.40 -15.26 3.76
C LEU A 60 -21.63 -13.97 4.02
N GLU A 61 -22.23 -12.97 4.65
CA GLU A 61 -21.56 -11.72 5.04
C GLU A 61 -20.37 -11.99 5.98
N LYS A 62 -20.59 -12.83 7.00
CA LYS A 62 -19.53 -13.22 7.94
C LYS A 62 -18.37 -13.95 7.22
N GLN A 63 -18.71 -14.91 6.38
CA GLN A 63 -17.72 -15.69 5.63
C GLN A 63 -16.99 -14.86 4.55
N TYR A 64 -17.68 -13.90 3.92
CA TYR A 64 -17.10 -13.03 2.90
C TYR A 64 -16.09 -12.03 3.47
N ARG A 65 -16.21 -11.67 4.74
CA ARG A 65 -15.43 -10.58 5.36
C ARG A 65 -13.92 -10.74 5.17
N TYR A 66 -13.34 -11.89 5.44
CA TYR A 66 -11.91 -12.12 5.26
C TYR A 66 -11.57 -12.50 3.80
N PRO A 67 -12.05 -13.63 3.26
CA PRO A 67 -11.60 -14.10 1.95
C PRO A 67 -12.10 -13.23 0.79
N GLY A 68 -13.23 -12.59 0.92
CA GLY A 68 -13.79 -11.70 -0.10
C GLY A 68 -13.23 -10.29 -0.03
N ASN A 69 -13.29 -9.67 1.15
CA ASN A 69 -13.00 -8.27 1.31
C ASN A 69 -11.53 -7.99 1.70
N GLN A 70 -11.00 -8.67 2.74
CA GLN A 70 -9.68 -8.32 3.27
C GLN A 70 -8.52 -8.82 2.40
N THR A 71 -8.68 -9.92 1.69
CA THR A 71 -7.63 -10.52 0.86
C THR A 71 -7.56 -9.99 -0.57
N CYS A 72 -8.46 -9.08 -0.97
CA CYS A 72 -8.31 -8.37 -2.23
C CYS A 72 -7.19 -7.33 -2.13
N ALA A 73 -6.22 -7.39 -3.04
CA ALA A 73 -5.13 -6.40 -3.10
C ALA A 73 -5.63 -5.02 -3.55
N GLY A 74 -6.74 -4.94 -4.28
CA GLY A 74 -7.28 -3.68 -4.83
C GLY A 74 -6.41 -3.09 -5.95
N ASP A 75 -5.53 -3.90 -6.56
CA ASP A 75 -4.53 -3.49 -7.54
C ASP A 75 -5.09 -3.27 -8.96
N GLY A 76 -6.34 -3.68 -9.20
CA GLY A 76 -6.98 -3.56 -10.51
C GLY A 76 -6.47 -4.50 -11.61
N LEU A 77 -5.47 -5.35 -11.35
CA LEU A 77 -4.89 -6.24 -12.36
C LEU A 77 -5.92 -7.19 -12.99
N CYS A 78 -6.96 -7.54 -12.25
CA CYS A 78 -8.06 -8.38 -12.76
C CYS A 78 -8.82 -7.74 -13.94
N SER A 79 -8.83 -6.41 -14.07
CA SER A 79 -9.47 -5.72 -15.20
C SER A 79 -8.71 -5.86 -16.50
N MET A 80 -7.40 -6.11 -16.45
CA MET A 80 -6.55 -6.24 -17.65
C MET A 80 -6.92 -7.43 -18.51
N SER A 81 -7.38 -8.53 -17.89
CA SER A 81 -7.84 -9.74 -18.61
C SER A 81 -9.36 -9.84 -18.69
N CYS A 82 -10.08 -8.85 -18.16
CA CYS A 82 -11.54 -8.88 -18.19
C CYS A 82 -12.07 -8.34 -19.51
N PRO A 83 -12.80 -9.15 -20.33
CA PRO A 83 -13.38 -8.66 -21.60
C PRO A 83 -14.43 -7.57 -21.39
N MET A 84 -15.00 -7.48 -20.16
CA MET A 84 -15.97 -6.46 -19.80
C MET A 84 -15.32 -5.26 -19.08
N GLY A 85 -14.00 -5.23 -18.93
CA GLY A 85 -13.25 -4.15 -18.27
C GLY A 85 -13.55 -3.99 -16.76
N ILE A 86 -14.00 -5.05 -16.08
CA ILE A 86 -14.42 -4.98 -14.68
C ILE A 86 -13.19 -5.00 -13.77
N ASN A 87 -13.05 -3.95 -12.97
CA ASN A 87 -12.12 -3.90 -11.84
C ASN A 87 -12.82 -4.34 -10.55
N THR A 88 -12.52 -5.54 -10.07
CA THR A 88 -13.08 -6.02 -8.80
C THR A 88 -12.48 -5.28 -7.59
N GLY A 89 -11.34 -4.62 -7.74
CA GLY A 89 -10.78 -3.73 -6.74
C GLY A 89 -11.73 -2.59 -6.37
N ASP A 90 -12.37 -1.96 -7.36
CA ASP A 90 -13.32 -0.86 -7.13
C ASP A 90 -14.53 -1.34 -6.32
N LEU A 91 -15.07 -2.52 -6.64
CA LEU A 91 -16.13 -3.15 -5.85
C LEU A 91 -15.67 -3.34 -4.39
N THR A 92 -14.46 -3.81 -4.20
CA THR A 92 -13.91 -4.05 -2.85
C THR A 92 -13.71 -2.74 -2.09
N HIS A 93 -13.26 -1.67 -2.76
CA HIS A 93 -13.11 -0.35 -2.14
C HIS A 93 -14.46 0.22 -1.70
N ILE A 94 -15.52 0.06 -2.51
CA ILE A 94 -16.88 0.47 -2.14
C ILE A 94 -17.34 -0.28 -0.89
N ILE A 95 -17.19 -1.62 -0.85
CA ILE A 95 -17.56 -2.44 0.30
C ILE A 95 -16.79 -2.04 1.56
N ARG A 96 -15.50 -1.72 1.44
CA ARG A 96 -14.68 -1.24 2.55
C ARG A 96 -15.13 0.15 3.03
N GLN A 97 -15.50 1.02 2.13
CA GLN A 97 -16.03 2.34 2.45
C GLN A 97 -17.37 2.25 3.21
N GLU A 98 -18.26 1.37 2.77
CA GLU A 98 -19.54 1.10 3.46
C GLU A 98 -19.32 0.51 4.86
N ALA A 99 -18.32 -0.36 5.01
CA ALA A 99 -17.98 -0.97 6.31
C ALA A 99 -17.28 0.01 7.28
N LEU A 100 -16.78 1.15 6.79
CA LEU A 100 -16.09 2.16 7.59
C LEU A 100 -16.75 3.55 7.44
N PRO A 101 -17.91 3.76 8.06
CA PRO A 101 -18.65 5.00 7.91
C PRO A 101 -17.86 6.20 8.46
N LYS A 102 -18.06 7.35 7.81
CA LYS A 102 -17.51 8.64 8.28
C LYS A 102 -17.97 8.90 9.71
N GLY A 103 -17.02 9.25 10.58
CA GLY A 103 -17.29 9.45 12.00
C GLY A 103 -17.04 8.25 12.92
N SER A 104 -16.85 7.05 12.37
CA SER A 104 -16.40 5.88 13.16
C SER A 104 -15.01 6.14 13.75
N LEU A 105 -14.68 5.48 14.87
CA LEU A 105 -13.37 5.60 15.51
C LEU A 105 -12.23 5.27 14.56
N GLY A 106 -12.38 4.23 13.73
CA GLY A 106 -11.41 3.85 12.71
C GLY A 106 -11.21 4.92 11.66
N TYR A 107 -12.30 5.52 11.16
CA TYR A 107 -12.23 6.62 10.19
C TYR A 107 -11.55 7.86 10.79
N ARG A 108 -11.94 8.26 12.02
CA ARG A 108 -11.32 9.40 12.73
C ARG A 108 -9.83 9.19 12.99
N ALA A 109 -9.43 7.97 13.37
CA ALA A 109 -8.01 7.63 13.53
C ALA A 109 -7.24 7.74 12.21
N GLY A 110 -7.80 7.23 11.11
CA GLY A 110 -7.22 7.37 9.78
C GLY A 110 -7.08 8.83 9.33
N ASP A 111 -8.10 9.66 9.58
CA ASP A 111 -8.08 11.08 9.27
C ASP A 111 -7.05 11.85 10.11
N PHE A 112 -6.96 11.53 11.41
CA PHE A 112 -5.91 12.08 12.28
C PHE A 112 -4.51 11.75 11.78
N VAL A 113 -4.24 10.48 11.43
CA VAL A 113 -2.95 10.05 10.86
C VAL A 113 -2.67 10.78 9.54
N ALA A 114 -3.67 10.97 8.69
CA ALA A 114 -3.53 11.70 7.45
C ALA A 114 -3.14 13.17 7.69
N ASN A 115 -3.82 13.84 8.60
CA ASN A 115 -3.55 15.26 8.90
C ASN A 115 -2.18 15.48 9.57
N HIS A 116 -1.68 14.48 10.30
CA HIS A 116 -0.38 14.54 11.01
C HIS A 116 0.68 13.62 10.40
N PHE A 117 0.59 13.34 9.10
CA PHE A 117 1.37 12.29 8.43
C PHE A 117 2.89 12.45 8.58
N ALA A 118 3.42 13.66 8.45
CA ALA A 118 4.85 13.94 8.65
C ALA A 118 5.30 13.61 10.09
N GLY A 119 4.49 13.98 11.09
CA GLY A 119 4.74 13.65 12.50
C GLY A 119 4.71 12.15 12.75
N VAL A 120 3.74 11.44 12.19
CA VAL A 120 3.63 9.97 12.31
C VAL A 120 4.84 9.28 11.68
N LYS A 121 5.28 9.71 10.48
CA LYS A 121 6.52 9.20 9.87
C LYS A 121 7.74 9.44 10.74
N SER A 122 7.85 10.62 11.31
CA SER A 122 8.98 10.98 12.20
C SER A 122 8.98 10.15 13.47
N ALA A 123 7.82 9.89 14.06
CA ALA A 123 7.66 9.06 15.25
C ALA A 123 7.95 7.57 14.97
N LEU A 124 7.72 7.09 13.74
CA LEU A 124 8.00 5.70 13.38
C LEU A 124 9.50 5.39 13.40
N ARG A 125 10.36 6.35 13.08
CA ARG A 125 11.82 6.17 13.03
C ARG A 125 12.42 5.76 14.38
N PRO A 126 12.19 6.47 15.49
CA PRO A 126 12.71 6.02 16.79
C PRO A 126 12.11 4.69 17.25
N VAL A 127 10.85 4.38 16.91
CA VAL A 127 10.24 3.08 17.21
C VAL A 127 10.97 1.95 16.49
N LEU A 128 11.28 2.11 15.21
CA LEU A 128 12.07 1.14 14.46
C LEU A 128 13.50 1.00 14.99
N SER A 129 14.13 2.11 15.40
CA SER A 129 15.45 2.09 16.00
C SER A 129 15.47 1.35 17.33
N LEU A 130 14.47 1.60 18.20
CA LEU A 130 14.31 0.92 19.47
C LEU A 130 14.05 -0.59 19.29
N ALA A 131 13.16 -0.95 18.36
CA ALA A 131 12.89 -2.36 18.02
C ALA A 131 14.15 -3.08 17.52
N ASN A 132 14.97 -2.42 16.67
CA ASN A 132 16.22 -2.97 16.19
C ASN A 132 17.28 -3.09 17.28
N PHE A 133 17.36 -2.12 18.21
CA PHE A 133 18.22 -2.16 19.39
C PHE A 133 17.79 -3.30 20.32
N GLY A 134 16.51 -3.40 20.65
CA GLY A 134 15.96 -4.51 21.44
C GLY A 134 16.26 -5.88 20.83
N HIS A 135 16.14 -6.01 19.50
CA HIS A 135 16.56 -7.23 18.81
C HIS A 135 18.06 -7.54 18.96
N SER A 136 18.90 -6.50 19.00
CA SER A 136 20.34 -6.68 19.20
C SER A 136 20.69 -7.20 20.58
N LEU A 137 19.95 -6.81 21.61
CA LEU A 137 20.16 -7.21 22.99
C LEU A 137 19.51 -8.56 23.33
N LEU A 138 18.24 -8.73 22.95
CA LEU A 138 17.41 -9.87 23.37
C LEU A 138 17.46 -11.05 22.40
N GLY A 139 17.88 -10.80 21.17
CA GLY A 139 17.90 -11.81 20.11
C GLY A 139 16.50 -12.12 19.55
N THR A 140 16.49 -12.95 18.51
CA THR A 140 15.26 -13.22 17.71
C THR A 140 14.18 -13.96 18.51
N LYS A 141 14.57 -14.96 19.32
CA LYS A 141 13.59 -15.79 20.06
C LYS A 141 12.84 -14.99 21.12
N ALA A 142 13.55 -14.19 21.92
CA ALA A 142 12.96 -13.39 22.96
C ALA A 142 12.07 -12.27 22.39
N MET A 143 12.53 -11.56 21.34
CA MET A 143 11.74 -10.55 20.66
C MET A 143 10.45 -11.12 20.06
N SER A 144 10.51 -12.28 19.43
CA SER A 144 9.31 -12.95 18.90
C SER A 144 8.32 -13.34 20.00
N GLY A 145 8.81 -13.80 21.16
CA GLY A 145 7.96 -14.13 22.32
C GLY A 145 7.26 -12.92 22.90
N ILE A 146 8.01 -11.85 23.16
CA ILE A 146 7.47 -10.59 23.71
C ILE A 146 6.43 -9.98 22.77
N THR A 147 6.75 -9.86 21.48
CA THR A 147 5.84 -9.26 20.51
C THR A 147 4.61 -10.11 20.25
N LYS A 148 4.69 -11.44 20.39
CA LYS A 148 3.55 -12.34 20.33
C LYS A 148 2.60 -12.14 21.53
N GLY A 149 3.14 -11.96 22.71
CA GLY A 149 2.36 -11.59 23.90
C GLY A 149 1.67 -10.23 23.73
N LEU A 150 2.39 -9.22 23.26
CA LEU A 150 1.84 -7.89 23.00
C LEU A 150 0.79 -7.90 21.86
N HIS A 151 0.99 -8.71 20.84
CA HIS A 151 0.01 -8.91 19.77
C HIS A 151 -1.31 -9.45 20.32
N ASN A 152 -1.24 -10.48 21.15
CA ASN A 152 -2.44 -11.10 21.73
C ASN A 152 -3.18 -10.17 22.70
N ALA A 153 -2.45 -9.31 23.42
CA ALA A 153 -3.02 -8.40 24.42
C ALA A 153 -3.53 -7.08 23.80
N LEU A 154 -2.80 -6.52 22.85
CA LEU A 154 -3.01 -5.15 22.35
C LEU A 154 -3.24 -5.07 20.83
N GLY A 155 -3.19 -6.19 20.08
CA GLY A 155 -3.33 -6.20 18.65
C GLY A 155 -2.18 -5.54 17.88
N ILE A 156 -1.03 -5.32 18.52
CA ILE A 156 0.15 -4.71 17.87
C ILE A 156 0.70 -5.65 16.78
N PRO A 157 1.16 -5.13 15.63
CA PRO A 157 1.74 -5.96 14.59
C PRO A 157 2.88 -6.85 15.10
N LEU A 158 2.92 -8.10 14.64
CA LEU A 158 4.00 -9.02 14.99
C LEU A 158 5.33 -8.52 14.46
N TRP A 159 6.34 -8.56 15.32
CA TRP A 159 7.71 -8.30 14.91
C TRP A 159 8.30 -9.50 14.19
N THR A 160 9.08 -9.25 13.14
CA THR A 160 9.82 -10.28 12.41
C THR A 160 11.31 -9.90 12.30
N PRO A 161 12.22 -10.88 12.14
CA PRO A 161 13.65 -10.61 11.92
C PRO A 161 13.95 -9.80 10.65
N ALA A 162 13.02 -9.81 9.70
CA ALA A 162 13.08 -9.04 8.46
C ALA A 162 12.67 -7.56 8.64
N MET A 163 12.26 -7.15 9.86
CA MET A 163 11.88 -5.77 10.11
C MET A 163 13.04 -4.82 9.79
N PRO A 164 12.81 -3.78 8.97
CA PRO A 164 13.84 -2.87 8.52
C PRO A 164 14.34 -1.98 9.67
N LYS A 165 15.58 -1.50 9.53
CA LYS A 165 16.09 -0.40 10.38
C LYS A 165 15.39 0.90 10.00
N SER A 166 15.40 1.86 10.92
CA SER A 166 14.98 3.21 10.56
C SER A 166 15.90 3.78 9.46
N TYR A 167 15.31 4.55 8.56
CA TYR A 167 16.02 5.26 7.52
C TYR A 167 15.54 6.71 7.47
N GLN A 168 16.45 7.61 7.21
CA GLN A 168 16.16 9.00 6.95
C GLN A 168 16.90 9.42 5.70
N LEU A 169 16.17 9.95 4.74
CA LEU A 169 16.77 10.56 3.56
C LEU A 169 17.63 11.73 4.02
N GLN A 170 18.93 11.68 3.76
CA GLN A 170 19.85 12.72 4.21
C GLN A 170 19.80 13.92 3.27
N ALA A 171 19.88 15.11 3.85
CA ALA A 171 19.96 16.35 3.06
C ALA A 171 21.14 16.34 2.09
N THR A 172 22.22 15.66 2.42
CA THR A 172 23.39 15.42 1.56
C THR A 172 23.05 14.59 0.32
N GLU A 173 22.12 13.63 0.42
CA GLU A 173 21.63 12.86 -0.72
C GLU A 173 20.75 13.74 -1.62
N LEU A 174 20.01 14.68 -1.02
CA LEU A 174 19.23 15.69 -1.73
C LEU A 174 20.09 16.76 -2.40
N GLN A 175 21.27 17.08 -1.83
CA GLN A 175 22.20 18.11 -2.33
C GLN A 175 23.31 17.56 -3.24
N ALA A 176 23.64 16.28 -3.15
CA ALA A 176 24.68 15.64 -3.97
C ALA A 176 24.39 15.72 -5.48
N THR A 177 23.15 16.02 -5.86
CA THR A 177 22.76 16.29 -7.25
C THR A 177 23.30 17.59 -7.80
N SER A 178 23.62 18.58 -6.97
CA SER A 178 24.13 19.87 -7.44
C SER A 178 25.67 19.97 -7.48
N THR A 179 26.35 19.14 -6.68
CA THR A 179 27.82 19.28 -6.50
C THR A 179 28.64 18.30 -7.35
N MET A 180 28.05 17.17 -7.80
CA MET A 180 28.77 16.22 -8.67
C MET A 180 28.86 16.64 -10.15
N GLN A 181 28.21 17.72 -10.55
CA GLN A 181 28.37 18.27 -11.90
C GLN A 181 29.81 18.73 -12.25
N HIS A 182 30.64 19.00 -11.25
CA HIS A 182 32.00 19.46 -11.53
C HIS A 182 33.08 18.38 -11.72
N ASN A 183 32.83 17.14 -11.18
CA ASN A 183 33.87 16.10 -11.24
C ASN A 183 33.63 15.00 -12.28
N SER A 184 32.45 14.95 -12.89
CA SER A 184 32.13 13.96 -13.95
C SER A 184 32.46 14.41 -15.36
N ALA A 185 32.92 15.66 -15.53
CA ALA A 185 33.31 16.21 -16.85
C ALA A 185 34.50 15.48 -17.50
N ALA A 186 35.30 14.77 -16.71
CA ALA A 186 36.50 14.07 -17.22
C ALA A 186 36.21 12.68 -17.82
N LEU A 187 35.07 12.07 -17.57
CA LEU A 187 34.75 10.71 -18.05
C LEU A 187 33.69 10.66 -19.18
N VAL A 188 33.05 11.77 -19.51
CA VAL A 188 31.99 11.85 -20.54
C VAL A 188 32.41 12.59 -21.80
N ALA A 189 33.73 12.71 -22.06
CA ALA A 189 34.27 13.40 -23.25
C ALA A 189 34.05 12.64 -24.57
N ARG A 190 33.00 11.78 -24.70
CA ARG A 190 32.74 11.03 -25.95
C ARG A 190 31.32 11.05 -26.49
N SER A 191 30.43 11.92 -26.05
CA SER A 191 29.20 12.16 -26.80
C SER A 191 28.75 13.61 -26.67
N SER A 192 28.85 14.30 -27.75
CA SER A 192 28.43 15.67 -27.96
C SER A 192 26.93 15.80 -28.06
N VAL A 193 26.19 15.72 -26.98
CA VAL A 193 24.89 16.39 -26.70
C VAL A 193 24.56 16.13 -25.22
N THR A 194 25.04 16.97 -24.32
CA THR A 194 24.60 16.97 -22.93
C THR A 194 23.20 17.57 -22.84
N ARG A 195 22.18 16.78 -23.15
CA ARG A 195 20.83 17.12 -22.71
C ARG A 195 20.74 16.75 -21.24
N ASN A 196 20.83 17.74 -20.36
CA ASN A 196 20.55 17.56 -18.93
C ASN A 196 19.05 17.32 -18.76
N TYR A 197 18.64 16.06 -18.85
CA TYR A 197 17.27 15.69 -18.55
C TYR A 197 17.06 15.78 -17.05
N LYS A 198 15.94 16.43 -16.66
CA LYS A 198 15.51 16.52 -15.27
C LYS A 198 14.45 15.48 -15.00
N VAL A 199 14.55 14.79 -13.87
CA VAL A 199 13.58 13.82 -13.41
C VAL A 199 13.16 14.12 -11.99
N VAL A 200 11.85 14.12 -11.72
CA VAL A 200 11.34 14.21 -10.37
C VAL A 200 11.28 12.82 -9.79
N TYR A 201 12.00 12.58 -8.70
CA TYR A 201 11.98 11.31 -8.00
C TYR A 201 11.22 11.43 -6.68
N PHE A 202 10.11 10.69 -6.58
CA PHE A 202 9.27 10.60 -5.39
C PHE A 202 9.37 9.20 -4.77
N PRO A 203 10.30 8.96 -3.82
CA PRO A 203 10.34 7.69 -3.09
C PRO A 203 9.12 7.51 -2.21
N SER A 204 8.60 6.29 -2.15
CA SER A 204 7.44 5.98 -1.30
C SER A 204 7.72 6.29 0.17
N CYS A 205 6.66 6.55 0.95
CA CYS A 205 6.78 6.83 2.38
C CYS A 205 7.51 5.73 3.16
N ILE A 206 7.34 4.46 2.76
CA ILE A 206 8.08 3.32 3.32
C ILE A 206 9.58 3.48 3.05
N ASN A 207 9.97 3.76 1.82
CA ASN A 207 11.37 3.93 1.44
C ASN A 207 12.02 5.19 2.06
N GLN A 208 11.20 6.17 2.48
CA GLN A 208 11.69 7.35 3.21
C GLN A 208 11.92 7.09 4.71
N THR A 209 11.33 6.03 5.28
CA THR A 209 11.34 5.75 6.73
C THR A 209 11.98 4.43 7.11
N MET A 210 11.96 3.46 6.20
CA MET A 210 12.43 2.10 6.41
C MET A 210 13.63 1.81 5.52
N GLY A 211 14.75 1.48 6.14
CA GLY A 211 15.98 1.08 5.45
C GLY A 211 16.08 -0.44 5.28
N LEU A 212 17.31 -0.92 5.29
CA LEU A 212 17.60 -2.35 5.13
C LEU A 212 17.34 -3.13 6.42
N ALA A 213 16.94 -4.39 6.29
CA ALA A 213 16.90 -5.31 7.41
C ALA A 213 18.31 -5.60 7.93
N LYS A 214 18.43 -6.00 9.20
CA LYS A 214 19.73 -6.18 9.88
C LYS A 214 20.69 -7.17 9.20
N LYS A 215 20.16 -8.20 8.54
CA LYS A 215 20.93 -9.23 7.83
C LYS A 215 20.62 -9.22 6.33
N SER A 216 20.32 -8.04 5.78
CA SER A 216 20.08 -7.92 4.34
C SER A 216 21.35 -8.26 3.56
N PRO A 217 21.27 -9.08 2.50
CA PRO A 217 22.40 -9.31 1.60
C PRO A 217 22.74 -8.09 0.74
N VAL A 218 21.89 -7.07 0.79
CA VAL A 218 22.01 -5.83 0.02
C VAL A 218 22.59 -4.73 0.89
N GLU A 219 23.60 -4.03 0.41
CA GLU A 219 24.32 -3.00 1.16
C GLU A 219 23.69 -1.60 1.06
N GLN A 220 22.95 -1.32 -0.02
CA GLN A 220 22.37 -0.02 -0.28
C GLN A 220 20.85 -0.04 -0.26
N SER A 221 20.24 1.05 0.24
CA SER A 221 18.79 1.25 0.19
C SER A 221 18.30 1.33 -1.26
N LEU A 222 16.99 1.05 -1.47
CA LEU A 222 16.38 1.17 -2.79
C LEU A 222 16.47 2.60 -3.32
N VAL A 223 16.35 3.60 -2.43
CA VAL A 223 16.48 5.02 -2.78
C VAL A 223 17.86 5.31 -3.33
N ASN A 224 18.92 4.88 -2.63
CA ASN A 224 20.30 5.11 -3.06
C ASN A 224 20.63 4.43 -4.38
N LYS A 225 20.11 3.20 -4.59
CA LYS A 225 20.28 2.50 -5.86
C LYS A 225 19.58 3.23 -7.01
N MET A 226 18.34 3.71 -6.79
CA MET A 226 17.60 4.45 -7.80
C MET A 226 18.31 5.79 -8.13
N VAL A 227 18.75 6.53 -7.10
CA VAL A 227 19.54 7.77 -7.30
C VAL A 227 20.78 7.49 -8.13
N SER A 228 21.56 6.47 -7.75
CA SER A 228 22.77 6.10 -8.49
C SER A 228 22.49 5.69 -9.94
N LEU A 229 21.39 4.98 -10.18
CA LEU A 229 20.97 4.56 -11.52
C LEU A 229 20.61 5.77 -12.39
N LEU A 230 19.78 6.67 -11.87
CA LEU A 230 19.34 7.87 -12.59
C LEU A 230 20.52 8.80 -12.89
N GLN A 231 21.46 8.97 -11.93
CA GLN A 231 22.67 9.75 -12.13
C GLN A 231 23.58 9.15 -13.22
N LYS A 232 23.76 7.81 -13.20
CA LYS A 232 24.52 7.11 -14.25
C LYS A 232 23.87 7.23 -15.62
N ALA A 233 22.56 7.35 -15.67
CA ALA A 233 21.80 7.58 -16.91
C ALA A 233 21.83 9.05 -17.37
N GLY A 234 22.52 9.95 -16.63
CA GLY A 234 22.66 11.36 -17.00
C GLY A 234 21.51 12.27 -16.60
N TYR A 235 20.66 11.83 -15.67
CA TYR A 235 19.56 12.65 -15.18
C TYR A 235 19.95 13.51 -13.98
N GLU A 236 19.49 14.75 -13.98
CA GLU A 236 19.42 15.60 -12.79
C GLU A 236 18.17 15.23 -11.99
N ILE A 237 18.35 14.84 -10.73
CA ILE A 237 17.26 14.37 -9.89
C ILE A 237 16.72 15.52 -9.06
N ILE A 238 15.41 15.71 -9.11
CA ILE A 238 14.70 16.70 -8.31
C ILE A 238 13.80 15.94 -7.32
N PHE A 239 13.95 16.23 -6.03
CA PHE A 239 13.02 15.74 -5.01
C PHE A 239 11.90 16.78 -4.80
N PRO A 240 10.65 16.34 -4.66
CA PRO A 240 9.53 17.24 -4.37
C PRO A 240 9.74 18.02 -3.08
N LYS A 241 9.34 19.28 -3.07
CA LYS A 241 9.26 20.06 -1.83
C LYS A 241 8.21 19.42 -0.91
N ASP A 242 8.41 19.55 0.39
CA ASP A 242 7.48 19.01 1.40
C ASP A 242 7.19 17.48 1.29
N MET A 243 8.15 16.73 0.72
CA MET A 243 8.03 15.28 0.52
C MET A 243 7.63 14.51 1.79
N ASP A 244 7.94 15.02 2.98
CA ASP A 244 7.55 14.39 4.26
C ASP A 244 6.03 14.43 4.46
N LYS A 245 5.33 15.40 3.89
CA LYS A 245 3.87 15.58 4.01
C LYS A 245 3.10 14.83 2.94
N LEU A 246 3.78 14.46 1.84
CA LEU A 246 3.17 13.81 0.70
C LEU A 246 3.04 12.30 0.91
N CYS A 247 1.94 11.75 0.40
CA CYS A 247 1.69 10.31 0.33
C CYS A 247 0.96 9.99 -0.98
N CYS A 248 1.12 8.77 -1.47
CA CYS A 248 0.39 8.28 -2.65
C CYS A 248 -1.09 7.94 -2.36
N GLY A 249 -1.58 8.09 -1.13
CA GLY A 249 -2.95 7.80 -0.77
C GLY A 249 -3.31 6.31 -0.58
N THR A 250 -2.53 5.38 -1.12
CA THR A 250 -2.85 3.93 -1.18
C THR A 250 -3.24 3.32 0.17
N ILE A 251 -2.64 3.75 1.29
CA ILE A 251 -2.99 3.21 2.61
C ILE A 251 -4.43 3.55 3.03
N TRP A 252 -4.95 4.70 2.63
CA TRP A 252 -6.33 5.11 2.88
C TRP A 252 -7.27 4.53 1.84
N GLU A 253 -6.92 4.58 0.56
CA GLU A 253 -7.67 3.99 -0.53
C GLU A 253 -7.94 2.50 -0.27
N SER A 254 -6.90 1.74 0.09
CA SER A 254 -7.02 0.31 0.41
C SER A 254 -7.93 0.02 1.61
N LYS A 255 -8.24 1.01 2.44
CA LYS A 255 -9.19 0.90 3.56
C LYS A 255 -10.57 1.47 3.26
N GLY A 256 -10.81 1.96 2.04
CA GLY A 256 -12.07 2.59 1.63
C GLY A 256 -12.21 4.04 2.07
N MET A 257 -11.12 4.71 2.46
CA MET A 257 -11.11 6.13 2.84
C MET A 257 -10.70 6.99 1.64
N LEU A 258 -11.48 6.90 0.54
CA LEU A 258 -11.14 7.51 -0.74
C LEU A 258 -10.96 9.03 -0.65
N ASP A 259 -11.84 9.71 0.07
CA ASP A 259 -11.77 11.17 0.28
C ASP A 259 -10.52 11.62 1.07
N ILE A 260 -9.97 10.76 1.91
CA ILE A 260 -8.70 11.01 2.59
C ILE A 260 -7.53 10.74 1.63
N ALA A 261 -7.62 9.69 0.82
CA ALA A 261 -6.61 9.37 -0.19
C ALA A 261 -6.44 10.51 -1.20
N ASP A 262 -7.55 11.10 -1.68
CA ASP A 262 -7.55 12.21 -2.64
C ASP A 262 -6.93 13.51 -2.09
N ARG A 263 -6.88 13.66 -0.76
CA ARG A 263 -6.26 14.83 -0.09
C ARG A 263 -4.76 14.67 0.13
N LYS A 264 -4.17 13.50 -0.17
CA LYS A 264 -2.78 13.15 0.14
C LYS A 264 -1.94 12.91 -1.08
#